data_5bb15d5d7e512f9b2615119158d69fc2
#
_entry.id   5bb15d5d7e512f9b2615119158d69fc2
#
_cell.length_a   1.000
_cell.length_b   1.000
_cell.length_c   1.000
_cell.angle_alpha   90.00
_cell.angle_beta   90.00
_cell.angle_gamma   90.00
#
_symmetry.space_group_name_H-M   'P 1'
#
loop_
_entity.id
_entity.type
_entity.pdbx_description
1 polymer ?
#
loop_
_entity_poly.entity_id
_entity_poly.type
_entity_poly.pdbx_seq_one_letter_code
_entity_poly.pdbx_strand_id
1 'polypeptide(L)'
;KVVKDTYTDEALELMRDNCTTARDLAMIDLLASSGMRVGELVTLNREDINFNERECVVIGKGNKERLVYFDARTKIHLQNYLEGRTDENPALFVSLKAPFDRLMIGGVETRLRELGKRLNIPKVHPHKFRRTLATTAIDKGMPIEQVQQLLGHQKIDTTMHYAMVKQQNVKLAHRKYIG
;
A
#
# COMPACT_ATOMS: atom_id res chain seq x y z
N LYS A 1 8.78 -16.13 -19.13
CA LYS A 1 8.40 -15.98 -17.73
C LYS A 1 8.74 -14.59 -17.27
N VAL A 2 7.73 -13.75 -17.07
CA VAL A 2 7.96 -12.36 -16.68
C VAL A 2 7.92 -12.29 -15.15
N VAL A 3 9.07 -11.98 -14.56
CA VAL A 3 9.10 -11.61 -13.14
C VAL A 3 8.53 -10.21 -13.05
N LYS A 4 7.44 -10.05 -12.34
CA LYS A 4 6.85 -8.74 -12.13
C LYS A 4 7.79 -7.87 -11.31
N ASP A 5 7.91 -6.63 -11.75
CA ASP A 5 8.76 -5.65 -11.09
C ASP A 5 8.18 -5.30 -9.71
N THR A 6 8.99 -5.48 -8.68
CA THR A 6 8.64 -5.21 -7.29
C THR A 6 9.75 -4.42 -6.61
N TYR A 7 9.45 -3.84 -5.45
CA TYR A 7 10.48 -3.18 -4.64
C TYR A 7 11.23 -4.21 -3.79
N THR A 8 12.53 -4.01 -3.66
CA THR A 8 13.33 -4.72 -2.65
C THR A 8 13.03 -4.10 -1.27
N ASP A 9 13.37 -4.82 -0.22
CA ASP A 9 13.26 -4.30 1.15
C ASP A 9 14.10 -3.04 1.31
N GLU A 10 15.29 -3.03 0.74
CA GLU A 10 16.21 -1.88 0.79
C GLU A 10 15.62 -0.66 0.07
N ALA A 11 14.97 -0.87 -1.09
CA ALA A 11 14.31 0.22 -1.82
C ALA A 11 13.19 0.85 -0.99
N LEU A 12 12.38 0.03 -0.30
CA LEU A 12 11.32 0.52 0.58
C LEU A 12 11.89 1.33 1.74
N GLU A 13 12.96 0.86 2.37
CA GLU A 13 13.63 1.59 3.46
C GLU A 13 14.21 2.92 2.98
N LEU A 14 14.85 2.93 1.80
CA LEU A 14 15.37 4.17 1.21
C LEU A 14 14.25 5.18 0.96
N MET A 15 13.11 4.73 0.45
CA MET A 15 11.98 5.63 0.23
C MET A 15 11.48 6.23 1.55
N ARG A 16 11.33 5.41 2.59
CA ARG A 16 10.91 5.88 3.90
C ARG A 16 11.89 6.89 4.49
N ASP A 17 13.16 6.54 4.49
CA ASP A 17 14.22 7.36 5.10
C ASP A 17 14.40 8.71 4.40
N ASN A 18 14.00 8.81 3.15
CA ASN A 18 14.19 10.01 2.34
C ASN A 18 12.90 10.82 2.12
N CYS A 19 11.81 10.46 2.79
CA CYS A 19 10.63 11.31 2.82
C CYS A 19 10.93 12.59 3.59
N THR A 20 10.56 13.74 3.00
CA THR A 20 10.82 15.05 3.61
C THR A 20 9.62 15.58 4.39
N THR A 21 8.48 14.92 4.31
CA THR A 21 7.25 15.32 5.00
C THR A 21 6.62 14.12 5.70
N ALA A 22 5.94 14.38 6.81
CA ALA A 22 5.19 13.37 7.53
C ALA A 22 4.07 12.77 6.65
N ARG A 23 3.47 13.60 5.77
CA ARG A 23 2.45 13.14 4.83
C ARG A 23 2.98 12.06 3.91
N ASP A 24 4.11 12.30 3.27
CA ASP A 24 4.67 11.37 2.29
C ASP A 24 5.09 10.06 2.94
N LEU A 25 5.66 10.13 4.13
CA LEU A 25 6.04 8.93 4.88
C LEU A 25 4.82 8.08 5.24
N ALA A 26 3.76 8.71 5.77
CA ALA A 26 2.52 8.02 6.11
C ALA A 26 1.86 7.41 4.87
N MET A 27 1.88 8.13 3.75
CA MET A 27 1.30 7.67 2.49
C MET A 27 2.05 6.44 1.94
N ILE A 28 3.36 6.48 1.93
CA ILE A 28 4.18 5.35 1.46
C ILE A 28 3.97 4.13 2.35
N ASP A 29 3.98 4.32 3.66
CA ASP A 29 3.72 3.23 4.60
C ASP A 29 2.35 2.60 4.38
N LEU A 30 1.33 3.42 4.18
CA LEU A 30 -0.03 2.92 3.95
C LEU A 30 -0.11 2.14 2.64
N LEU A 31 0.48 2.64 1.57
CA LEU A 31 0.52 1.92 0.30
C LEU A 31 1.26 0.59 0.43
N ALA A 32 2.40 0.59 1.12
CA ALA A 32 3.24 -0.60 1.27
C ALA A 32 2.61 -1.67 2.15
N SER A 33 1.97 -1.28 3.25
CA SER A 33 1.42 -2.26 4.20
C SER A 33 0.01 -2.72 3.86
N SER A 34 -0.80 -1.90 3.19
CA SER A 34 -2.19 -2.25 2.86
C SER A 34 -2.37 -2.80 1.46
N GLY A 35 -1.53 -2.38 0.52
CA GLY A 35 -1.68 -2.73 -0.88
C GLY A 35 -2.91 -2.15 -1.56
N MET A 36 -3.54 -1.13 -0.96
CA MET A 36 -4.74 -0.53 -1.55
C MET A 36 -4.44 0.15 -2.89
N ARG A 37 -5.46 0.34 -3.70
CA ARG A 37 -5.36 1.06 -4.96
C ARG A 37 -5.23 2.56 -4.70
N VAL A 38 -4.56 3.27 -5.60
CA VAL A 38 -4.38 4.73 -5.47
C VAL A 38 -5.73 5.46 -5.43
N GLY A 39 -6.72 5.01 -6.18
CA GLY A 39 -8.07 5.59 -6.13
C GLY A 39 -8.73 5.41 -4.76
N GLU A 40 -8.49 4.29 -4.11
CA GLU A 40 -8.97 4.05 -2.75
C GLU A 40 -8.26 4.94 -1.74
N LEU A 41 -6.96 5.11 -1.91
CA LEU A 41 -6.14 5.95 -1.03
C LEU A 41 -6.65 7.40 -1.00
N VAL A 42 -6.87 8.00 -2.15
CA VAL A 42 -7.23 9.41 -2.25
C VAL A 42 -8.66 9.71 -1.82
N THR A 43 -9.52 8.71 -1.79
CA THR A 43 -10.90 8.90 -1.30
C THR A 43 -11.04 8.71 0.21
N LEU A 44 -10.00 8.23 0.89
CA LEU A 44 -10.03 8.04 2.33
C LEU A 44 -10.22 9.35 3.08
N ASN A 45 -11.08 9.30 4.09
CA ASN A 45 -11.25 10.36 5.06
C ASN A 45 -10.61 9.95 6.40
N ARG A 46 -10.34 10.92 7.25
CA ARG A 46 -9.80 10.65 8.61
C ARG A 46 -10.67 9.67 9.37
N GLU A 47 -11.99 9.80 9.25
CA GLU A 47 -12.97 8.96 9.95
C GLU A 47 -12.98 7.50 9.48
N ASP A 48 -12.41 7.20 8.31
CA ASP A 48 -12.35 5.84 7.79
C ASP A 48 -11.28 4.99 8.46
N ILE A 49 -10.43 5.58 9.28
CA ILE A 49 -9.29 4.90 9.89
C ILE A 49 -9.63 4.44 11.30
N ASN A 50 -9.53 3.14 11.54
CA ASN A 50 -9.60 2.57 12.88
C ASN A 50 -8.17 2.29 13.36
N PHE A 51 -7.63 3.19 14.18
CA PHE A 51 -6.25 3.06 14.66
C PHE A 51 -6.07 1.89 15.63
N ASN A 52 -7.08 1.59 16.44
CA ASN A 52 -6.98 0.50 17.41
C ASN A 52 -6.82 -0.85 16.72
N GLU A 53 -7.62 -1.09 15.68
CA GLU A 53 -7.59 -2.35 14.92
C GLU A 53 -6.62 -2.30 13.74
N ARG A 54 -6.02 -1.16 13.46
CA ARG A 54 -5.14 -0.94 12.31
C ARG A 54 -5.80 -1.36 11.01
N GLU A 55 -6.98 -0.83 10.78
CA GLU A 55 -7.76 -1.12 9.59
C GLU A 55 -8.45 0.12 9.07
N CYS A 56 -8.83 0.11 7.82
CA CYS A 56 -9.65 1.16 7.23
C CYS A 56 -10.62 0.58 6.21
N VAL A 57 -11.74 1.28 6.05
CA VAL A 57 -12.74 0.92 5.05
C VAL A 57 -12.44 1.67 3.77
N VAL A 58 -12.31 0.96 2.67
CA VAL A 58 -12.14 1.53 1.35
C VAL A 58 -13.32 1.16 0.45
N ILE A 59 -13.62 2.03 -0.51
CA ILE A 59 -14.67 1.78 -1.49
C ILE A 59 -14.00 1.48 -2.82
N GLY A 60 -14.14 0.25 -3.26
CA GLY A 60 -13.54 -0.22 -4.50
C GLY A 60 -14.48 -0.15 -5.69
N LYS A 61 -14.13 -0.90 -6.72
CA LYS A 61 -14.88 -0.99 -7.95
C LYS A 61 -16.31 -1.48 -7.70
N GLY A 62 -17.28 -0.84 -8.34
CA GLY A 62 -18.70 -1.19 -8.16
C GLY A 62 -19.27 -0.72 -6.83
N ASN A 63 -18.65 0.27 -6.21
CA ASN A 63 -19.09 0.86 -4.94
C ASN A 63 -19.10 -0.14 -3.77
N LYS A 64 -18.27 -1.20 -3.86
CA LYS A 64 -18.16 -2.21 -2.81
C LYS A 64 -17.16 -1.77 -1.75
N GLU A 65 -17.58 -1.84 -0.50
CA GLU A 65 -16.73 -1.61 0.64
C GLU A 65 -15.91 -2.87 0.94
N ARG A 66 -14.68 -2.67 1.39
CA ARG A 66 -13.87 -3.72 1.99
C ARG A 66 -12.97 -3.15 3.06
N LEU A 67 -12.56 -4.01 3.98
CA LEU A 67 -11.55 -3.66 4.97
C LEU A 67 -10.16 -3.91 4.39
N VAL A 68 -9.26 -2.97 4.64
CA VAL A 68 -7.83 -3.16 4.41
C VAL A 68 -7.09 -2.89 5.70
N TYR A 69 -5.90 -3.47 5.82
CA TYR A 69 -5.15 -3.47 7.07
C TYR A 69 -3.81 -2.80 6.87
N PHE A 70 -3.29 -2.21 7.94
CA PHE A 70 -1.95 -1.60 7.91
C PHE A 70 -1.18 -1.99 9.16
N ASP A 71 0.14 -1.86 9.10
CA ASP A 71 1.01 -2.30 10.18
C ASP A 71 1.18 -1.23 11.27
N ALA A 72 1.91 -1.59 12.33
CA ALA A 72 2.14 -0.71 13.47
C ALA A 72 2.93 0.54 13.08
N ARG A 73 3.89 0.40 12.18
CA ARG A 73 4.68 1.53 11.66
C ARG A 73 3.77 2.55 10.97
N THR A 74 2.88 2.08 10.12
CA THR A 74 1.92 2.93 9.42
C THR A 74 1.02 3.67 10.41
N LYS A 75 0.53 2.98 11.44
CA LYS A 75 -0.27 3.60 12.50
C LYS A 75 0.46 4.79 13.11
N ILE A 76 1.70 4.60 13.52
CA ILE A 76 2.51 5.64 14.16
C ILE A 76 2.69 6.83 13.21
N HIS A 77 3.04 6.57 11.97
CA HIS A 77 3.29 7.64 11.01
C HIS A 77 2.02 8.37 10.57
N LEU A 78 0.90 7.66 10.45
CA LEU A 78 -0.40 8.30 10.19
C LEU A 78 -0.81 9.21 11.34
N GLN A 79 -0.69 8.75 12.58
CA GLN A 79 -1.00 9.55 13.75
C GLN A 79 -0.13 10.80 13.81
N ASN A 80 1.16 10.64 13.57
CA ASN A 80 2.11 11.74 13.55
C ASN A 80 1.76 12.78 12.47
N TYR A 81 1.42 12.31 11.28
CA TYR A 81 0.97 13.20 10.20
C TYR A 81 -0.29 13.97 10.58
N LEU A 82 -1.31 13.30 11.10
CA LEU A 82 -2.57 13.94 11.46
C LEU A 82 -2.41 14.93 12.62
N GLU A 83 -1.57 14.64 13.59
CA GLU A 83 -1.28 15.56 14.69
C GLU A 83 -0.65 16.86 14.19
N GLY A 84 0.13 16.82 13.14
CA GLY A 84 0.75 18.01 12.54
C GLY A 84 -0.15 18.80 11.60
N ARG A 85 -1.35 18.29 11.30
CA ARG A 85 -2.30 18.98 10.41
C ARG A 85 -2.94 20.19 11.09
N THR A 86 -3.01 21.29 10.36
CA THR A 86 -3.61 22.54 10.86
C THR A 86 -4.92 22.88 10.15
N ASP A 87 -5.27 22.17 9.11
CA ASP A 87 -6.51 22.33 8.35
C ASP A 87 -7.64 21.47 8.92
N GLU A 88 -8.86 21.73 8.49
CA GLU A 88 -10.05 20.98 8.91
C GLU A 88 -10.61 20.08 7.80
N ASN A 89 -9.86 19.88 6.72
CA ASN A 89 -10.31 19.02 5.65
C ASN A 89 -10.53 17.58 6.16
N PRO A 90 -11.69 16.96 5.90
CA PRO A 90 -11.92 15.58 6.33
C PRO A 90 -11.06 14.55 5.61
N ALA A 91 -10.45 14.91 4.47
CA ALA A 91 -9.60 14.00 3.72
C ALA A 91 -8.41 13.51 4.56
N LEU A 92 -8.06 12.24 4.39
CA LEU A 92 -6.88 11.70 5.07
C LEU A 92 -5.61 12.36 4.55
N PHE A 93 -5.46 12.46 3.23
CA PHE A 93 -4.29 13.09 2.62
C PHE A 93 -4.69 14.35 1.87
N VAL A 94 -3.96 15.42 2.15
CA VAL A 94 -4.20 16.75 1.55
C VAL A 94 -2.91 17.30 0.95
N SER A 95 -3.07 18.30 0.09
CA SER A 95 -1.96 19.06 -0.46
C SER A 95 -1.14 19.71 0.65
N LEU A 96 0.17 19.86 0.42
CA LEU A 96 1.08 20.48 1.40
C LEU A 96 0.93 22.00 1.47
N LYS A 97 0.29 22.62 0.48
CA LYS A 97 0.09 24.06 0.37
C LYS A 97 -1.38 24.42 0.58
N ALA A 98 -1.61 25.59 1.19
CA ALA A 98 -2.96 26.14 1.30
C ALA A 98 -3.61 26.25 -0.09
N PRO A 99 -4.90 25.94 -0.24
CA PRO A 99 -5.88 25.71 0.83
C PRO A 99 -6.00 24.27 1.36
N PHE A 100 -4.99 23.45 1.19
CA PHE A 100 -4.92 22.06 1.69
C PHE A 100 -6.07 21.20 1.19
N ASP A 101 -6.25 21.22 -0.13
CA ASP A 101 -7.26 20.39 -0.80
C ASP A 101 -6.88 18.91 -0.74
N ARG A 102 -7.89 18.06 -0.85
CA ARG A 102 -7.68 16.61 -0.95
C ARG A 102 -6.63 16.30 -2.00
N LEU A 103 -5.67 15.47 -1.65
CA LEU A 103 -4.66 14.97 -2.59
C LEU A 103 -5.35 14.07 -3.61
N MET A 104 -5.08 14.30 -4.89
CA MET A 104 -5.68 13.55 -5.99
C MET A 104 -4.68 12.52 -6.54
N ILE A 105 -5.17 11.62 -7.37
CA ILE A 105 -4.35 10.54 -7.94
C ILE A 105 -3.08 11.08 -8.61
N GLY A 106 -3.22 12.12 -9.44
CA GLY A 106 -2.08 12.74 -10.12
C GLY A 106 -1.04 13.27 -9.14
N GLY A 107 -1.49 13.83 -8.02
CA GLY A 107 -0.59 14.31 -6.97
C GLY A 107 0.22 13.20 -6.32
N VAL A 108 -0.43 12.08 -6.03
CA VAL A 108 0.25 10.90 -5.49
C VAL A 108 1.30 10.38 -6.47
N GLU A 109 0.90 10.21 -7.72
CA GLU A 109 1.78 9.67 -8.76
C GLU A 109 3.00 10.57 -9.00
N THR A 110 2.77 11.89 -9.07
CA THR A 110 3.85 12.86 -9.25
C THR A 110 4.84 12.81 -8.10
N ARG A 111 4.31 12.77 -6.87
CA ARG A 111 5.14 12.75 -5.67
C ARG A 111 6.02 11.50 -5.60
N LEU A 112 5.45 10.34 -5.93
CA LEU A 112 6.20 9.08 -5.97
C LEU A 112 7.25 9.08 -7.08
N ARG A 113 6.91 9.61 -8.24
CA ARG A 113 7.86 9.72 -9.36
C ARG A 113 9.05 10.60 -9.00
N GLU A 114 8.80 11.74 -8.35
CA GLU A 114 9.86 12.64 -7.91
C GLU A 114 10.79 11.96 -6.90
N LEU A 115 10.23 11.24 -5.94
CA LEU A 115 11.01 10.50 -4.97
C LEU A 115 11.88 9.44 -5.64
N GLY A 116 11.30 8.69 -6.57
CA GLY A 116 12.02 7.68 -7.32
C GLY A 116 13.21 8.25 -8.10
N LYS A 117 13.01 9.38 -8.78
CA LYS A 117 14.07 10.06 -9.51
C LYS A 117 15.21 10.49 -8.58
N ARG A 118 14.87 11.06 -7.45
CA ARG A 118 15.86 11.52 -6.48
C ARG A 118 16.70 10.37 -5.92
N LEU A 119 16.10 9.18 -5.77
CA LEU A 119 16.77 8.02 -5.19
C LEU A 119 17.29 7.02 -6.22
N ASN A 120 17.16 7.32 -7.51
CA ASN A 120 17.50 6.39 -8.59
C ASN A 120 16.78 5.04 -8.49
N ILE A 121 15.54 5.06 -8.02
CA ILE A 121 14.66 3.89 -8.00
C ILE A 121 13.74 3.99 -9.21
N PRO A 122 13.80 3.03 -10.15
CA PRO A 122 12.99 3.12 -11.37
C PRO A 122 11.51 2.83 -11.09
N LYS A 123 10.65 3.53 -11.81
CA LYS A 123 9.21 3.26 -11.87
C LYS A 123 8.51 3.21 -10.51
N VAL A 124 8.71 4.25 -9.69
CA VAL A 124 7.99 4.37 -8.42
C VAL A 124 6.57 4.86 -8.69
N HIS A 125 5.60 3.99 -8.44
CA HIS A 125 4.18 4.27 -8.63
C HIS A 125 3.33 3.38 -7.71
N PRO A 126 2.05 3.75 -7.47
CA PRO A 126 1.23 3.04 -6.47
C PRO A 126 1.04 1.55 -6.74
N HIS A 127 0.84 1.17 -7.98
CA HIS A 127 0.57 -0.23 -8.33
C HIS A 127 1.74 -1.16 -7.99
N LYS A 128 2.96 -0.65 -8.02
CA LYS A 128 4.16 -1.43 -7.68
C LYS A 128 4.20 -1.79 -6.20
N PHE A 129 3.72 -0.92 -5.30
CA PHE A 129 3.56 -1.26 -3.88
C PHE A 129 2.60 -2.43 -3.71
N ARG A 130 1.52 -2.40 -4.44
CA ARG A 130 0.50 -3.44 -4.42
C ARG A 130 1.04 -4.80 -4.89
N ARG A 131 1.80 -4.80 -5.99
CA ARG A 131 2.48 -6.01 -6.47
C ARG A 131 3.49 -6.53 -5.47
N THR A 132 4.26 -5.64 -4.87
CA THR A 132 5.27 -6.00 -3.87
C THR A 132 4.62 -6.68 -2.67
N LEU A 133 3.52 -6.13 -2.15
CA LEU A 133 2.81 -6.73 -1.03
C LEU A 133 2.28 -8.11 -1.39
N ALA A 134 1.64 -8.26 -2.54
CA ALA A 134 1.08 -9.54 -2.99
C ALA A 134 2.18 -10.60 -3.12
N THR A 135 3.27 -10.26 -3.78
CA THR A 135 4.38 -11.17 -4.00
C THR A 135 5.03 -11.58 -2.67
N THR A 136 5.28 -10.62 -1.80
CA THR A 136 5.87 -10.89 -0.48
C THR A 136 4.96 -11.77 0.36
N ALA A 137 3.66 -11.50 0.38
CA ALA A 137 2.70 -12.27 1.15
C ALA A 137 2.66 -13.73 0.69
N ILE A 138 2.63 -13.96 -0.61
CA ILE A 138 2.63 -15.32 -1.16
C ILE A 138 3.96 -16.02 -0.88
N ASP A 139 5.07 -15.32 -1.03
CA ASP A 139 6.39 -15.88 -0.74
C ASP A 139 6.54 -16.27 0.74
N LYS A 140 5.84 -15.59 1.64
CA LYS A 140 5.81 -15.92 3.06
C LYS A 140 4.77 -16.96 3.44
N GLY A 141 4.01 -17.48 2.47
CA GLY A 141 3.09 -18.58 2.67
C GLY A 141 1.62 -18.19 2.87
N MET A 142 1.25 -16.94 2.64
CA MET A 142 -0.17 -16.57 2.69
C MET A 142 -0.92 -17.28 1.56
N PRO A 143 -2.05 -17.97 1.86
CA PRO A 143 -2.85 -18.60 0.82
C PRO A 143 -3.33 -17.58 -0.22
N ILE A 144 -3.33 -17.98 -1.49
CA ILE A 144 -3.64 -17.07 -2.59
C ILE A 144 -5.05 -16.51 -2.49
N GLU A 145 -6.00 -17.27 -1.95
CA GLU A 145 -7.38 -16.81 -1.74
C GLU A 145 -7.43 -15.66 -0.73
N GLN A 146 -6.58 -15.71 0.29
CA GLN A 146 -6.48 -14.64 1.28
C GLN A 146 -5.84 -13.39 0.69
N VAL A 147 -4.82 -13.55 -0.16
CA VAL A 147 -4.22 -12.42 -0.88
C VAL A 147 -5.24 -11.79 -1.81
N GLN A 148 -6.03 -12.61 -2.50
CA GLN A 148 -7.11 -12.13 -3.35
C GLN A 148 -8.10 -11.25 -2.58
N GLN A 149 -8.54 -11.70 -1.41
CA GLN A 149 -9.46 -10.93 -0.57
C GLN A 149 -8.81 -9.65 -0.05
N LEU A 150 -7.56 -9.74 0.40
CA LEU A 150 -6.81 -8.59 0.91
C LEU A 150 -6.73 -7.47 -0.13
N LEU A 151 -6.46 -7.83 -1.37
CA LEU A 151 -6.31 -6.88 -2.47
C LEU A 151 -7.64 -6.51 -3.14
N GLY A 152 -8.72 -7.21 -2.82
CA GLY A 152 -10.03 -6.96 -3.42
C GLY A 152 -10.11 -7.40 -4.87
N HIS A 153 -9.33 -8.38 -5.30
CA HIS A 153 -9.44 -8.95 -6.64
C HIS A 153 -10.69 -9.80 -6.75
N GLN A 154 -11.45 -9.63 -7.81
CA GLN A 154 -12.64 -10.43 -8.06
C GLN A 154 -12.31 -11.80 -8.62
N LYS A 155 -11.15 -11.94 -9.25
CA LYS A 155 -10.69 -13.18 -9.86
C LYS A 155 -9.33 -13.55 -9.31
N ILE A 156 -9.16 -14.82 -8.98
CA ILE A 156 -7.90 -15.35 -8.47
C ILE A 156 -6.75 -15.20 -9.48
N ASP A 157 -7.06 -15.30 -10.77
CA ASP A 157 -6.08 -15.13 -11.84
C ASP A 157 -5.37 -13.78 -11.78
N THR A 158 -6.12 -12.72 -11.41
CA THR A 158 -5.54 -11.38 -11.26
C THR A 158 -4.50 -11.35 -10.14
N THR A 159 -4.76 -12.06 -9.04
CA THR A 159 -3.80 -12.20 -7.94
C THR A 159 -2.57 -12.96 -8.40
N MET A 160 -2.74 -14.01 -9.15
CA MET A 160 -1.64 -14.83 -9.67
C MET A 160 -0.74 -14.08 -10.63
N HIS A 161 -1.23 -13.02 -11.28
CA HIS A 161 -0.38 -12.16 -12.11
C HIS A 161 0.69 -11.42 -11.30
N TYR A 162 0.44 -11.14 -10.03
CA TYR A 162 1.39 -10.43 -9.18
C TYR A 162 2.44 -11.35 -8.58
N ALA A 163 2.12 -12.62 -8.45
CA ALA A 163 2.99 -13.57 -7.80
C ALA A 163 3.10 -14.83 -8.64
N MET A 164 4.32 -15.28 -8.81
CA MET A 164 4.58 -16.59 -9.39
C MET A 164 4.61 -17.60 -8.27
N VAL A 165 3.81 -18.66 -8.40
CA VAL A 165 3.91 -19.80 -7.49
C VAL A 165 5.24 -20.48 -7.77
N LYS A 166 6.20 -20.31 -6.88
CA LYS A 166 7.50 -20.94 -6.98
C LYS A 166 7.40 -22.35 -6.42
N GLN A 167 8.14 -23.28 -7.03
CA GLN A 167 8.23 -24.66 -6.53
C GLN A 167 8.66 -24.68 -5.06
N GLN A 168 9.48 -23.74 -4.65
CA GLN A 168 9.91 -23.63 -3.27
C GLN A 168 8.74 -23.33 -2.33
N ASN A 169 7.81 -22.48 -2.73
CA ASN A 169 6.62 -22.18 -1.94
C ASN A 169 5.72 -23.41 -1.79
N VAL A 170 5.58 -24.20 -2.83
CA VAL A 170 4.86 -25.47 -2.78
C VAL A 170 5.51 -26.42 -1.77
N LYS A 171 6.84 -26.53 -1.81
CA LYS A 171 7.59 -27.35 -0.87
C LYS A 171 7.39 -26.92 0.58
N LEU A 172 7.48 -25.62 0.84
CA LEU A 172 7.27 -25.07 2.19
C LEU A 172 5.85 -25.30 2.67
N ALA A 173 4.86 -25.10 1.81
CA ALA A 173 3.46 -25.35 2.14
C ALA A 173 3.23 -26.83 2.44
N HIS A 174 3.81 -27.73 1.67
CA HIS A 174 3.74 -29.17 1.93
C HIS A 174 4.28 -29.49 3.31
N ARG A 175 5.45 -28.98 3.65
CA ARG A 175 6.08 -29.20 4.96
C ARG A 175 5.24 -28.64 6.09
N LYS A 176 4.64 -27.47 5.91
CA LYS A 176 3.85 -26.82 6.94
C LYS A 176 2.52 -27.52 7.21
N TYR A 177 1.83 -27.96 6.15
CA TYR A 177 0.45 -28.43 6.26
C TYR A 177 0.28 -29.94 6.18
N ILE A 178 1.25 -30.66 5.67
CA ILE A 178 1.13 -32.11 5.49
C ILE A 178 2.16 -32.85 6.32
N GLY A 179 3.32 -32.28 6.48
CA GLY A 179 4.40 -32.90 7.22
C GLY A 179 5.57 -33.21 6.32
#